data_6a4a166dcebaabe322ce505e8826fae1
#
_entry.id   6a4a166dcebaabe322ce505e8826fae1
#
_cell.length_a   1.000
_cell.length_b   1.000
_cell.length_c   1.000
_cell.angle_alpha   90.00
_cell.angle_beta   90.00
_cell.angle_gamma   90.00
#
_symmetry.space_group_name_H-M   'P 1'
#
loop_
_entity.id
_entity.type
_entity.pdbx_description
1 polymer ?
#
loop_
_entity_poly.entity_id
_entity_poly.type
_entity_poly.pdbx_seq_one_letter_code
_entity_poly.pdbx_strand_id
1 'polypeptide(L)'
;MNALVGWIGIPLALGGLLAGLAAVARRTRLHPEVIRKLLHVGMGLVTLPLPWIFASAGPVFALTALSMAGLLAVARVPALRARLGGVLGGVGRSSLGEFAFPLGVCLVFWLAAGDRTLFVAPVLVLTLADAAAAVTGIFLGRRKVYLPGGTKSIEGSAAFFLVAVVCVLGPLVVMGRAPGVESLLVGLAAAAVLMLLELVAAHGWDNLLIPLAAWAQLRALSTGGRVLVLLLGLAAATVVLVLLEKRRARKREAFPEVQRTAARRALR
;
A
#
# COMPACT_ATOMS: atom_id res chain seq x y z
N MET A 1 -23.28 -5.97 16.11
CA MET A 1 -23.74 -5.48 14.80
C MET A 1 -24.24 -6.67 14.00
N ASN A 2 -25.34 -6.55 13.26
CA ASN A 2 -25.99 -7.70 12.64
C ASN A 2 -25.13 -8.22 11.45
N ALA A 3 -24.76 -9.50 11.43
CA ALA A 3 -23.94 -10.09 10.35
C ALA A 3 -24.55 -9.90 8.94
N LEU A 4 -25.89 -9.82 8.85
CA LEU A 4 -26.60 -9.51 7.62
C LEU A 4 -26.18 -8.15 7.01
N VAL A 5 -25.89 -7.13 7.86
CA VAL A 5 -25.40 -5.83 7.41
C VAL A 5 -24.03 -5.98 6.70
N GLY A 6 -23.19 -6.87 7.20
CA GLY A 6 -21.91 -7.16 6.56
C GLY A 6 -22.06 -7.90 5.23
N TRP A 7 -22.93 -8.91 5.18
CA TRP A 7 -23.16 -9.72 3.97
C TRP A 7 -23.73 -8.92 2.80
N ILE A 8 -24.58 -7.93 3.08
CA ILE A 8 -25.24 -7.11 2.06
C ILE A 8 -24.50 -5.77 1.88
N GLY A 9 -24.16 -5.11 3.00
CA GLY A 9 -23.59 -3.77 2.99
C GLY A 9 -22.22 -3.68 2.35
N ILE A 10 -21.32 -4.66 2.63
CA ILE A 10 -19.97 -4.65 2.07
C ILE A 10 -19.97 -4.81 0.53
N PRO A 11 -20.65 -5.83 -0.05
CA PRO A 11 -20.74 -5.94 -1.51
C PRO A 11 -21.42 -4.73 -2.18
N LEU A 12 -22.47 -4.18 -1.57
CA LEU A 12 -23.13 -2.98 -2.09
C LEU A 12 -22.22 -1.75 -2.03
N ALA A 13 -21.48 -1.56 -0.94
CA ALA A 13 -20.54 -0.45 -0.80
C ALA A 13 -19.38 -0.58 -1.81
N LEU A 14 -18.81 -1.77 -1.99
CA LEU A 14 -17.75 -2.02 -2.97
C LEU A 14 -18.27 -1.86 -4.42
N GLY A 15 -19.44 -2.39 -4.72
CA GLY A 15 -20.08 -2.22 -6.03
C GLY A 15 -20.41 -0.77 -6.34
N GLY A 16 -20.98 -0.05 -5.37
CA GLY A 16 -21.28 1.38 -5.48
C GLY A 16 -20.02 2.24 -5.65
N LEU A 17 -18.96 1.93 -4.89
CA LEU A 17 -17.65 2.58 -5.02
C LEU A 17 -17.08 2.39 -6.43
N LEU A 18 -17.08 1.16 -6.95
CA LEU A 18 -16.58 0.83 -8.28
C LEU A 18 -17.39 1.53 -9.37
N ALA A 19 -18.73 1.48 -9.28
CA ALA A 19 -19.62 2.16 -10.22
C ALA A 19 -19.46 3.69 -10.18
N GLY A 20 -19.37 4.26 -8.98
CA GLY A 20 -19.15 5.69 -8.77
C GLY A 20 -17.83 6.16 -9.36
N LEU A 21 -16.73 5.46 -9.09
CA LEU A 21 -15.43 5.78 -9.67
C LEU A 21 -15.39 5.57 -11.18
N ALA A 22 -16.09 4.58 -11.73
CA ALA A 22 -16.24 4.42 -13.16
C ALA A 22 -17.00 5.60 -13.79
N ALA A 23 -18.00 6.16 -13.13
CA ALA A 23 -18.68 7.37 -13.57
C ALA A 23 -17.77 8.62 -13.49
N VAL A 24 -16.98 8.76 -12.40
CA VAL A 24 -15.98 9.84 -12.26
C VAL A 24 -14.93 9.74 -13.36
N ALA A 25 -14.35 8.55 -13.59
CA ALA A 25 -13.34 8.31 -14.61
C ALA A 25 -13.81 8.70 -16.03
N ARG A 26 -15.10 8.50 -16.33
CA ARG A 26 -15.68 8.91 -17.62
C ARG A 26 -15.94 10.40 -17.76
N ARG A 27 -16.14 11.09 -16.63
CA ARG A 27 -16.51 12.54 -16.61
C ARG A 27 -15.33 13.47 -16.33
N THR A 28 -14.20 12.94 -15.87
CA THR A 28 -13.04 13.74 -15.46
C THR A 28 -11.80 13.32 -16.24
N ARG A 29 -10.81 14.23 -16.28
CA ARG A 29 -9.47 13.94 -16.84
C ARG A 29 -8.47 13.58 -15.74
N LEU A 30 -8.94 12.98 -14.66
CA LEU A 30 -8.05 12.55 -13.57
C LEU A 30 -7.06 11.51 -14.09
N HIS A 31 -5.85 11.57 -13.56
CA HIS A 31 -4.82 10.59 -13.89
C HIS A 31 -5.30 9.17 -13.53
N PRO A 32 -5.17 8.16 -14.41
CA PRO A 32 -5.68 6.81 -14.17
C PRO A 32 -5.20 6.20 -12.84
N GLU A 33 -3.97 6.48 -12.46
CA GLU A 33 -3.40 6.03 -11.19
C GLU A 33 -4.09 6.66 -9.97
N VAL A 34 -4.56 7.90 -10.08
CA VAL A 34 -5.35 8.55 -9.01
C VAL A 34 -6.69 7.85 -8.84
N ILE A 35 -7.39 7.53 -9.94
CA ILE A 35 -8.65 6.77 -9.89
C ILE A 35 -8.41 5.40 -9.22
N ARG A 36 -7.35 4.70 -9.60
CA ARG A 36 -6.96 3.40 -9.01
C ARG A 36 -6.69 3.54 -7.51
N LYS A 37 -6.00 4.61 -7.07
CA LYS A 37 -5.73 4.85 -5.64
C LYS A 37 -6.98 5.30 -4.87
N LEU A 38 -7.90 6.01 -5.48
CA LEU A 38 -9.21 6.30 -4.87
C LEU A 38 -10.02 5.02 -4.65
N LEU A 39 -10.01 4.09 -5.63
CA LEU A 39 -10.63 2.77 -5.44
C LEU A 39 -9.95 2.02 -4.29
N HIS A 40 -8.63 1.99 -4.26
CA HIS A 40 -7.83 1.32 -3.24
C HIS A 40 -8.16 1.86 -1.82
N VAL A 41 -8.17 3.19 -1.65
CA VAL A 41 -8.55 3.84 -0.39
C VAL A 41 -10.00 3.50 -0.01
N GLY A 42 -10.92 3.60 -0.97
CA GLY A 42 -12.32 3.26 -0.72
C GLY A 42 -12.52 1.81 -0.29
N MET A 43 -11.87 0.86 -0.96
CA MET A 43 -11.90 -0.56 -0.57
C MET A 43 -11.36 -0.77 0.85
N GLY A 44 -10.24 -0.13 1.19
CA GLY A 44 -9.66 -0.19 2.52
C GLY A 44 -10.65 0.32 3.58
N LEU A 45 -11.22 1.51 3.36
CA LEU A 45 -12.19 2.09 4.29
C LEU A 45 -13.45 1.22 4.48
N VAL A 46 -13.96 0.61 3.41
CA VAL A 46 -15.10 -0.31 3.46
C VAL A 46 -14.76 -1.58 4.26
N THR A 47 -13.50 -2.04 4.24
CA THR A 47 -13.09 -3.26 4.95
C THR A 47 -12.67 -3.01 6.41
N LEU A 48 -12.34 -1.78 6.82
CA LEU A 48 -11.95 -1.46 8.20
C LEU A 48 -12.97 -1.93 9.26
N PRO A 49 -14.31 -1.83 9.08
CA PRO A 49 -15.28 -2.27 10.06
C PRO A 49 -15.40 -3.80 10.24
N LEU A 50 -14.73 -4.63 9.43
CA LEU A 50 -14.86 -6.09 9.45
C LEU A 50 -14.75 -6.71 10.85
N PRO A 51 -13.79 -6.32 11.76
CA PRO A 51 -13.69 -6.93 13.09
C PRO A 51 -14.84 -6.58 14.06
N TRP A 52 -15.67 -5.61 13.71
CA TRP A 52 -16.87 -5.28 14.49
C TRP A 52 -18.13 -5.94 13.92
N ILE A 53 -18.06 -6.39 12.65
CA ILE A 53 -19.17 -7.03 11.93
C ILE A 53 -19.11 -8.54 12.11
N PHE A 54 -17.92 -9.15 11.95
CA PHE A 54 -17.73 -10.59 11.95
C PHE A 54 -16.83 -11.02 13.10
N ALA A 55 -17.31 -12.02 13.85
CA ALA A 55 -16.56 -12.64 14.95
C ALA A 55 -15.61 -13.76 14.48
N SER A 56 -15.80 -14.27 13.26
CA SER A 56 -14.99 -15.37 12.69
C SER A 56 -14.53 -15.06 11.27
N ALA A 57 -13.51 -15.76 10.81
CA ALA A 57 -12.93 -15.55 9.49
C ALA A 57 -13.78 -16.14 8.33
N GLY A 58 -14.65 -17.11 8.59
CA GLY A 58 -15.46 -17.75 7.55
C GLY A 58 -16.22 -16.79 6.64
N PRO A 59 -17.02 -15.85 7.16
CA PRO A 59 -17.68 -14.84 6.37
C PRO A 59 -16.73 -13.96 5.54
N VAL A 60 -15.55 -13.63 6.10
CA VAL A 60 -14.56 -12.80 5.40
C VAL A 60 -13.92 -13.57 4.25
N PHE A 61 -13.64 -14.87 4.43
CA PHE A 61 -13.21 -15.76 3.34
C PHE A 61 -14.24 -15.81 2.20
N ALA A 62 -15.53 -15.95 2.54
CA ALA A 62 -16.59 -16.00 1.54
C ALA A 62 -16.76 -14.66 0.79
N LEU A 63 -16.69 -13.51 1.49
CA LEU A 63 -16.71 -12.19 0.86
C LEU A 63 -15.48 -11.97 -0.03
N THR A 64 -14.32 -12.46 0.38
CA THR A 64 -13.10 -12.42 -0.43
C THR A 64 -13.26 -13.27 -1.70
N ALA A 65 -13.77 -14.48 -1.58
CA ALA A 65 -14.06 -15.33 -2.75
C ALA A 65 -15.05 -14.68 -3.71
N LEU A 66 -16.10 -14.04 -3.19
CA LEU A 66 -17.08 -13.28 -3.98
C LEU A 66 -16.41 -12.10 -4.69
N SER A 67 -15.54 -11.35 -4.00
CA SER A 67 -14.77 -10.25 -4.59
C SER A 67 -13.85 -10.74 -5.70
N MET A 68 -13.14 -11.85 -5.48
CA MET A 68 -12.29 -12.49 -6.50
C MET A 68 -13.09 -12.92 -7.72
N ALA A 69 -14.26 -13.55 -7.52
CA ALA A 69 -15.15 -13.93 -8.61
C ALA A 69 -15.65 -12.72 -9.40
N GLY A 70 -15.99 -11.63 -8.71
CA GLY A 70 -16.36 -10.35 -9.34
C GLY A 70 -15.23 -9.75 -10.19
N LEU A 71 -14.00 -9.72 -9.67
CA LEU A 71 -12.82 -9.26 -10.41
C LEU A 71 -12.54 -10.14 -11.64
N LEU A 72 -12.64 -11.45 -11.50
CA LEU A 72 -12.53 -12.39 -12.62
C LEU A 72 -13.63 -12.17 -13.67
N ALA A 73 -14.87 -11.91 -13.24
CA ALA A 73 -15.97 -11.59 -14.15
C ALA A 73 -15.67 -10.31 -14.93
N VAL A 74 -15.19 -9.25 -14.28
CA VAL A 74 -14.77 -8.01 -14.97
C VAL A 74 -13.62 -8.28 -15.96
N ALA A 75 -12.67 -9.12 -15.61
CA ALA A 75 -11.55 -9.47 -16.48
C ALA A 75 -11.98 -10.30 -17.71
N ARG A 76 -13.01 -11.17 -17.58
CA ARG A 76 -13.43 -12.14 -18.60
C ARG A 76 -14.62 -11.69 -19.45
N VAL A 77 -15.55 -10.90 -18.89
CA VAL A 77 -16.79 -10.48 -19.57
C VAL A 77 -16.57 -9.14 -20.27
N PRO A 78 -16.60 -9.08 -21.62
CA PRO A 78 -16.30 -7.87 -22.38
C PRO A 78 -17.16 -6.66 -22.01
N ALA A 79 -18.45 -6.86 -21.73
CA ALA A 79 -19.38 -5.79 -21.35
C ALA A 79 -19.01 -5.18 -19.98
N LEU A 80 -18.58 -5.98 -19.00
CA LEU A 80 -18.12 -5.50 -17.70
C LEU A 80 -16.76 -4.81 -17.84
N ARG A 81 -15.85 -5.39 -18.61
CA ARG A 81 -14.53 -4.81 -18.89
C ARG A 81 -14.64 -3.45 -19.57
N ALA A 82 -15.55 -3.27 -20.53
CA ALA A 82 -15.79 -1.99 -21.18
C ALA A 82 -16.30 -0.92 -20.20
N ARG A 83 -17.12 -1.32 -19.21
CA ARG A 83 -17.71 -0.39 -18.25
C ARG A 83 -16.80 -0.07 -17.05
N LEU A 84 -16.05 -1.04 -16.55
CA LEU A 84 -15.34 -1.00 -15.27
C LEU A 84 -13.81 -1.14 -15.42
N GLY A 85 -13.32 -1.62 -16.55
CA GLY A 85 -11.91 -1.88 -16.80
C GLY A 85 -11.01 -0.64 -16.69
N GLY A 86 -11.55 0.55 -16.97
CA GLY A 86 -10.82 1.81 -16.82
C GLY A 86 -10.47 2.15 -15.36
N VAL A 87 -11.23 1.63 -14.39
CA VAL A 87 -10.95 1.81 -12.94
C VAL A 87 -10.00 0.73 -12.43
N LEU A 88 -10.16 -0.50 -12.90
CA LEU A 88 -9.38 -1.67 -12.43
C LEU A 88 -8.06 -1.83 -13.20
N GLY A 89 -8.04 -1.65 -14.51
CA GLY A 89 -6.88 -1.93 -15.37
C GLY A 89 -6.29 -0.73 -16.11
N GLY A 90 -6.59 0.51 -15.70
CA GLY A 90 -6.30 1.74 -16.46
C GLY A 90 -4.83 2.11 -16.68
N VAL A 91 -3.89 1.37 -16.12
CA VAL A 91 -2.45 1.61 -16.27
C VAL A 91 -1.85 0.40 -16.97
N GLY A 92 -1.87 0.30 -18.28
CA GLY A 92 -1.28 -0.71 -19.18
C GLY A 92 -0.27 -1.76 -18.68
N ARG A 93 -0.28 -2.09 -17.39
CA ARG A 93 0.54 -3.09 -16.72
C ARG A 93 -0.35 -4.24 -16.24
N SER A 94 0.07 -5.47 -16.45
CA SER A 94 -0.48 -6.64 -15.76
C SER A 94 -0.15 -6.50 -14.26
N SER A 95 -1.13 -6.09 -13.45
CA SER A 95 -0.98 -5.97 -11.99
C SER A 95 -1.85 -7.02 -11.32
N LEU A 96 -1.28 -7.76 -10.39
CA LEU A 96 -2.03 -8.66 -9.49
C LEU A 96 -2.62 -7.92 -8.29
N GLY A 97 -2.39 -6.60 -8.19
CA GLY A 97 -2.76 -5.80 -7.03
C GLY A 97 -4.23 -5.81 -6.68
N GLU A 98 -5.10 -5.92 -7.70
CA GLU A 98 -6.55 -6.00 -7.51
C GLU A 98 -6.97 -7.28 -6.79
N PHE A 99 -6.30 -8.39 -7.06
CA PHE A 99 -6.50 -9.68 -6.39
C PHE A 99 -5.74 -9.76 -5.06
N ALA A 100 -4.55 -9.19 -5.01
CA ALA A 100 -3.69 -9.19 -3.82
C ALA A 100 -4.32 -8.41 -2.66
N PHE A 101 -5.06 -7.32 -2.95
CA PHE A 101 -5.70 -6.49 -1.93
C PHE A 101 -6.73 -7.26 -1.10
N PRO A 102 -7.83 -7.82 -1.66
CA PRO A 102 -8.80 -8.55 -0.87
C PRO A 102 -8.21 -9.78 -0.18
N LEU A 103 -7.21 -10.44 -0.79
CA LEU A 103 -6.49 -11.54 -0.18
C LEU A 103 -5.67 -11.07 1.03
N GLY A 104 -4.95 -9.96 0.91
CA GLY A 104 -4.17 -9.37 2.01
C GLY A 104 -5.03 -8.99 3.20
N VAL A 105 -6.17 -8.32 2.96
CA VAL A 105 -7.14 -7.96 4.00
C VAL A 105 -7.70 -9.21 4.68
N CYS A 106 -8.07 -10.23 3.92
CA CYS A 106 -8.61 -11.49 4.43
C CYS A 106 -7.62 -12.24 5.32
N LEU A 107 -6.37 -12.37 4.86
CA LEU A 107 -5.32 -13.05 5.62
C LEU A 107 -4.99 -12.29 6.91
N VAL A 108 -4.91 -10.96 6.87
CA VAL A 108 -4.70 -10.15 8.08
C VAL A 108 -5.88 -10.30 9.05
N PHE A 109 -7.12 -10.34 8.54
CA PHE A 109 -8.28 -10.57 9.39
C PHE A 109 -8.19 -11.93 10.13
N TRP A 110 -7.85 -12.97 9.39
CA TRP A 110 -7.68 -14.31 9.96
C TRP A 110 -6.54 -14.36 10.99
N LEU A 111 -5.38 -13.80 10.64
CA LEU A 111 -4.19 -13.79 11.48
C LEU A 111 -4.33 -12.87 12.71
N ALA A 112 -5.14 -11.83 12.63
CA ALA A 112 -5.43 -10.94 13.75
C ALA A 112 -6.21 -11.65 14.88
N ALA A 113 -6.91 -12.75 14.57
CA ALA A 113 -7.59 -13.60 15.54
C ALA A 113 -8.46 -12.80 16.55
N GLY A 114 -9.19 -11.80 16.08
CA GLY A 114 -10.05 -10.92 16.88
C GLY A 114 -9.36 -9.70 17.51
N ASP A 115 -8.03 -9.59 17.46
CA ASP A 115 -7.35 -8.36 17.89
C ASP A 115 -7.54 -7.26 16.82
N ARG A 116 -8.34 -6.27 17.17
CA ARG A 116 -8.68 -5.15 16.28
C ARG A 116 -7.45 -4.32 15.89
N THR A 117 -6.49 -4.15 16.79
CA THR A 117 -5.26 -3.39 16.50
C THR A 117 -4.43 -4.11 15.45
N LEU A 118 -4.30 -5.44 15.56
CA LEU A 118 -3.58 -6.29 14.60
C LEU A 118 -4.27 -6.38 13.24
N PHE A 119 -5.53 -5.94 13.13
CA PHE A 119 -6.23 -5.82 11.85
C PHE A 119 -6.19 -4.37 11.31
N VAL A 120 -6.61 -3.40 12.14
CA VAL A 120 -6.84 -2.02 11.70
C VAL A 120 -5.53 -1.35 11.25
N ALA A 121 -4.46 -1.48 12.03
CA ALA A 121 -3.21 -0.82 11.69
C ALA A 121 -2.60 -1.32 10.37
N PRO A 122 -2.47 -2.64 10.10
CA PRO A 122 -2.01 -3.15 8.80
C PRO A 122 -2.89 -2.71 7.62
N VAL A 123 -4.22 -2.72 7.78
CA VAL A 123 -5.15 -2.29 6.73
C VAL A 123 -5.04 -0.79 6.48
N LEU A 124 -4.85 0.03 7.51
CA LEU A 124 -4.60 1.47 7.35
C LEU A 124 -3.28 1.76 6.62
N VAL A 125 -2.20 1.04 6.96
CA VAL A 125 -0.91 1.17 6.24
C VAL A 125 -1.10 0.85 4.77
N LEU A 126 -1.70 -0.31 4.45
CA LEU A 126 -2.00 -0.69 3.08
C LEU A 126 -2.82 0.38 2.36
N THR A 127 -3.86 0.89 3.01
CA THR A 127 -4.85 1.79 2.41
C THR A 127 -4.31 3.20 2.21
N LEU A 128 -3.72 3.79 3.25
CA LEU A 128 -3.37 5.20 3.27
C LEU A 128 -1.91 5.46 2.89
N ALA A 129 -0.96 4.65 3.39
CA ALA A 129 0.45 4.89 3.13
C ALA A 129 0.80 4.62 1.66
N ASP A 130 0.30 3.53 1.07
CA ASP A 130 0.48 3.21 -0.34
C ASP A 130 -0.19 4.24 -1.28
N ALA A 131 -1.39 4.71 -0.91
CA ALA A 131 -2.04 5.77 -1.69
C ALA A 131 -1.28 7.10 -1.61
N ALA A 132 -0.81 7.48 -0.42
CA ALA A 132 0.00 8.69 -0.23
C ALA A 132 1.31 8.62 -1.03
N ALA A 133 1.99 7.46 -1.02
CA ALA A 133 3.20 7.24 -1.81
C ALA A 133 2.97 7.47 -3.31
N ALA A 134 1.91 6.86 -3.85
CA ALA A 134 1.60 6.95 -5.27
C ALA A 134 1.22 8.38 -5.69
N VAL A 135 0.31 9.03 -4.94
CA VAL A 135 -0.14 10.39 -5.22
C VAL A 135 1.03 11.38 -5.13
N THR A 136 1.81 11.32 -4.04
CA THR A 136 3.01 12.16 -3.88
C THR A 136 4.03 11.89 -4.99
N GLY A 137 4.23 10.61 -5.34
CA GLY A 137 5.17 10.21 -6.40
C GLY A 137 4.77 10.73 -7.78
N ILE A 138 3.48 10.86 -8.07
CA ILE A 138 2.94 11.41 -9.33
C ILE A 138 3.12 12.93 -9.36
N PHE A 139 2.62 13.64 -8.35
CA PHE A 139 2.54 15.10 -8.39
C PHE A 139 3.82 15.81 -7.92
N LEU A 140 4.54 15.23 -6.97
CA LEU A 140 5.71 15.84 -6.32
C LEU A 140 7.02 15.09 -6.55
N GLY A 141 6.97 13.88 -7.14
CA GLY A 141 8.12 13.00 -7.30
C GLY A 141 9.17 13.51 -8.29
N ARG A 142 10.14 14.26 -7.82
CA ARG A 142 11.27 14.80 -8.62
C ARG A 142 12.46 13.85 -8.68
N ARG A 143 12.71 13.09 -7.60
CA ARG A 143 13.88 12.22 -7.45
C ARG A 143 13.49 10.78 -7.70
N LYS A 144 13.60 10.34 -8.95
CA LYS A 144 13.20 8.98 -9.35
C LYS A 144 14.24 7.94 -8.93
N VAL A 145 13.73 6.76 -8.50
CA VAL A 145 14.50 5.55 -8.21
C VAL A 145 14.01 4.49 -9.19
N TYR A 146 14.94 3.96 -9.99
CA TYR A 146 14.64 2.94 -11.00
C TYR A 146 14.92 1.57 -10.38
N LEU A 147 13.92 0.71 -10.37
CA LEU A 147 13.95 -0.64 -9.82
C LEU A 147 13.39 -1.63 -10.85
N PRO A 148 13.74 -2.93 -10.76
CA PRO A 148 13.22 -3.94 -11.71
C PRO A 148 11.68 -3.96 -11.79
N GLY A 149 10.98 -3.62 -10.74
CA GLY A 149 9.52 -3.58 -10.67
C GLY A 149 8.85 -2.28 -11.14
N GLY A 150 9.64 -1.26 -11.50
CA GLY A 150 9.11 0.04 -11.94
C GLY A 150 9.86 1.24 -11.38
N THR A 151 9.33 2.43 -11.64
CA THR A 151 9.93 3.68 -11.17
C THR A 151 9.19 4.19 -9.95
N LYS A 152 9.90 4.37 -8.86
CA LYS A 152 9.43 4.99 -7.61
C LYS A 152 10.06 6.38 -7.43
N SER A 153 9.67 7.14 -6.41
CA SER A 153 10.29 8.42 -6.09
C SER A 153 10.64 8.51 -4.60
N ILE A 154 11.70 9.25 -4.27
CA ILE A 154 12.10 9.47 -2.88
C ILE A 154 11.00 10.20 -2.11
N GLU A 155 10.35 11.18 -2.77
CA GLU A 155 9.26 11.95 -2.18
C GLU A 155 8.04 11.04 -1.89
N GLY A 156 7.72 10.11 -2.79
CA GLY A 156 6.68 9.11 -2.57
C GLY A 156 7.01 8.16 -1.43
N SER A 157 8.24 7.63 -1.36
CA SER A 157 8.67 6.77 -0.26
C SER A 157 8.69 7.50 1.09
N ALA A 158 9.06 8.81 1.11
CA ALA A 158 8.97 9.62 2.32
C ALA A 158 7.51 9.81 2.77
N ALA A 159 6.59 10.05 1.83
CA ALA A 159 5.16 10.13 2.14
C ALA A 159 4.63 8.81 2.69
N PHE A 160 5.02 7.67 2.08
CA PHE A 160 4.70 6.35 2.62
C PHE A 160 5.16 6.22 4.07
N PHE A 161 6.43 6.52 4.35
CA PHE A 161 7.02 6.40 5.68
C PHE A 161 6.24 7.22 6.72
N LEU A 162 5.99 8.49 6.44
CA LEU A 162 5.29 9.39 7.37
C LEU A 162 3.87 8.90 7.67
N VAL A 163 3.13 8.50 6.64
CA VAL A 163 1.76 7.99 6.81
C VAL A 163 1.77 6.63 7.49
N ALA A 164 2.74 5.75 7.18
CA ALA A 164 2.87 4.46 7.85
C ALA A 164 3.13 4.59 9.35
N VAL A 165 3.96 5.56 9.78
CA VAL A 165 4.17 5.88 11.21
C VAL A 165 2.83 6.20 11.88
N VAL A 166 2.03 7.08 11.28
CA VAL A 166 0.71 7.43 11.81
C VAL A 166 -0.24 6.23 11.85
N CYS A 167 -0.25 5.42 10.78
CA CYS A 167 -1.11 4.23 10.70
C CYS A 167 -0.71 3.12 11.67
N VAL A 168 0.56 2.99 12.03
CA VAL A 168 1.05 2.03 13.02
C VAL A 168 0.76 2.53 14.44
N LEU A 169 1.10 3.78 14.75
CA LEU A 169 0.99 4.33 16.10
C LEU A 169 -0.43 4.77 16.46
N GLY A 170 -1.19 5.33 15.51
CA GLY A 170 -2.53 5.85 15.76
C GLY A 170 -3.49 4.83 16.38
N PRO A 171 -3.66 3.63 15.81
CA PRO A 171 -4.50 2.59 16.40
C PRO A 171 -4.04 2.14 17.80
N LEU A 172 -2.71 2.13 18.07
CA LEU A 172 -2.17 1.82 19.40
C LEU A 172 -2.62 2.86 20.43
N VAL A 173 -2.54 4.15 20.07
CA VAL A 173 -2.99 5.26 20.94
C VAL A 173 -4.50 5.19 21.19
N VAL A 174 -5.30 5.07 20.12
CA VAL A 174 -6.78 5.07 20.22
C VAL A 174 -7.29 3.88 21.02
N MET A 175 -6.58 2.75 20.98
CA MET A 175 -6.95 1.55 21.76
C MET A 175 -6.33 1.51 23.16
N GLY A 176 -5.84 2.65 23.68
CA GLY A 176 -5.33 2.78 25.04
C GLY A 176 -3.97 2.11 25.29
N ARG A 177 -3.28 1.71 24.23
CA ARG A 177 -1.90 1.19 24.29
C ARG A 177 -0.92 2.36 24.09
N ALA A 178 -0.94 3.33 25.01
CA ALA A 178 -0.22 4.59 24.86
C ALA A 178 1.29 4.38 24.62
N PRO A 179 1.85 5.04 23.62
CA PRO A 179 3.27 4.92 23.31
C PRO A 179 4.12 5.76 24.24
N GLY A 180 5.05 5.11 24.93
CA GLY A 180 6.25 5.79 25.44
C GLY A 180 7.26 6.02 24.29
N VAL A 181 8.40 6.62 24.63
CA VAL A 181 9.49 6.86 23.65
C VAL A 181 9.91 5.57 22.93
N GLU A 182 9.91 4.44 23.63
CA GLU A 182 10.20 3.13 23.06
C GLU A 182 9.21 2.74 21.94
N SER A 183 7.91 2.95 22.17
CA SER A 183 6.88 2.64 21.16
C SER A 183 7.01 3.52 19.92
N LEU A 184 7.43 4.78 20.10
CA LEU A 184 7.72 5.68 18.99
C LEU A 184 8.90 5.16 18.15
N LEU A 185 10.02 4.79 18.78
CA LEU A 185 11.19 4.25 18.09
C LEU A 185 10.85 2.97 17.32
N VAL A 186 10.07 2.09 17.93
CA VAL A 186 9.61 0.86 17.30
C VAL A 186 8.66 1.13 16.14
N GLY A 187 7.75 2.09 16.28
CA GLY A 187 6.86 2.50 15.20
C GLY A 187 7.62 3.09 14.00
N LEU A 188 8.63 3.91 14.27
CA LEU A 188 9.54 4.43 13.23
C LEU A 188 10.31 3.31 12.53
N ALA A 189 10.85 2.35 13.30
CA ALA A 189 11.54 1.19 12.76
C ALA A 189 10.61 0.33 11.89
N ALA A 190 9.40 0.06 12.36
CA ALA A 190 8.39 -0.69 11.62
C ALA A 190 8.02 0.02 10.30
N ALA A 191 7.76 1.32 10.33
CA ALA A 191 7.46 2.10 9.14
C ALA A 191 8.64 2.12 8.14
N ALA A 192 9.89 2.12 8.60
CA ALA A 192 11.06 2.04 7.73
C ALA A 192 11.14 0.70 7.00
N VAL A 193 10.85 -0.42 7.66
CA VAL A 193 10.77 -1.74 7.03
C VAL A 193 9.66 -1.78 5.99
N LEU A 194 8.47 -1.27 6.31
CA LEU A 194 7.33 -1.25 5.40
C LEU A 194 7.59 -0.36 4.18
N MET A 195 8.24 0.79 4.37
CA MET A 195 8.66 1.68 3.28
C MET A 195 9.66 0.98 2.35
N LEU A 196 10.62 0.23 2.89
CA LEU A 196 11.57 -0.52 2.07
C LEU A 196 10.86 -1.63 1.30
N LEU A 197 9.91 -2.32 1.92
CA LEU A 197 9.10 -3.34 1.27
C LEU A 197 8.26 -2.73 0.13
N GLU A 198 7.62 -1.57 0.37
CA GLU A 198 6.91 -0.81 -0.67
C GLU A 198 7.84 -0.45 -1.83
N LEU A 199 9.05 -0.01 -1.52
CA LEU A 199 10.04 0.40 -2.52
C LEU A 199 10.41 -0.76 -3.46
N VAL A 200 10.58 -1.99 -2.94
CA VAL A 200 11.02 -3.16 -3.72
C VAL A 200 9.88 -4.00 -4.27
N ALA A 201 8.70 -3.94 -3.68
CA ALA A 201 7.55 -4.69 -4.15
C ALA A 201 7.08 -4.21 -5.53
N ALA A 202 6.77 -5.16 -6.40
CA ALA A 202 6.41 -4.93 -7.79
C ALA A 202 5.11 -5.64 -8.16
N HIS A 203 4.50 -5.24 -9.28
CA HIS A 203 3.36 -5.93 -9.92
C HIS A 203 2.13 -6.10 -9.02
N GLY A 204 1.98 -5.27 -7.95
CA GLY A 204 0.84 -5.33 -7.04
C GLY A 204 1.04 -6.27 -5.83
N TRP A 205 2.21 -6.90 -5.68
CA TRP A 205 2.54 -7.69 -4.49
C TRP A 205 2.61 -6.87 -3.20
N ASP A 206 2.83 -5.55 -3.30
CA ASP A 206 2.71 -4.58 -2.22
C ASP A 206 1.38 -4.73 -1.45
N ASN A 207 0.27 -4.91 -2.16
CA ASN A 207 -1.06 -5.06 -1.58
C ASN A 207 -1.24 -6.32 -0.71
N LEU A 208 -0.38 -7.32 -0.86
CA LEU A 208 -0.33 -8.51 -0.03
C LEU A 208 0.76 -8.42 1.04
N LEU A 209 1.96 -8.03 0.63
CA LEU A 209 3.15 -8.11 1.48
C LEU A 209 3.16 -7.02 2.55
N ILE A 210 2.73 -5.80 2.23
CA ILE A 210 2.70 -4.68 3.20
C ILE A 210 1.81 -4.99 4.40
N PRO A 211 0.52 -5.36 4.25
CA PRO A 211 -0.33 -5.62 5.41
C PRO A 211 0.10 -6.86 6.19
N LEU A 212 0.63 -7.90 5.55
CA LEU A 212 1.17 -9.07 6.25
C LEU A 212 2.43 -8.73 7.05
N ALA A 213 3.34 -7.94 6.48
CA ALA A 213 4.54 -7.50 7.18
C ALA A 213 4.20 -6.55 8.34
N ALA A 214 3.22 -5.65 8.18
CA ALA A 214 2.74 -4.79 9.24
C ALA A 214 2.12 -5.61 10.39
N TRP A 215 1.28 -6.61 10.05
CA TRP A 215 0.74 -7.54 11.04
C TRP A 215 1.85 -8.28 11.79
N ALA A 216 2.82 -8.86 11.06
CA ALA A 216 3.89 -9.63 11.65
C ALA A 216 4.73 -8.81 12.63
N GLN A 217 5.05 -7.56 12.27
CA GLN A 217 5.78 -6.64 13.14
C GLN A 217 4.98 -6.28 14.39
N LEU A 218 3.68 -5.92 14.24
CA LEU A 218 2.82 -5.61 15.39
C LEU A 218 2.62 -6.83 16.30
N ARG A 219 2.50 -8.02 15.73
CA ARG A 219 2.42 -9.28 16.49
C ARG A 219 3.72 -9.54 17.25
N ALA A 220 4.88 -9.37 16.61
CA ALA A 220 6.17 -9.49 17.27
C ALA A 220 6.28 -8.51 18.44
N LEU A 221 5.82 -7.27 18.28
CA LEU A 221 5.80 -6.26 19.36
C LEU A 221 4.94 -6.69 20.54
N SER A 222 3.78 -7.28 20.29
CA SER A 222 2.88 -7.76 21.34
C SER A 222 3.43 -8.97 22.11
N THR A 223 4.39 -9.71 21.53
CA THR A 223 5.02 -10.91 22.11
C THR A 223 6.46 -10.67 22.61
N GLY A 224 6.88 -9.41 22.75
CA GLY A 224 8.21 -9.07 23.26
C GLY A 224 9.31 -8.96 22.21
N GLY A 225 9.00 -9.13 20.91
CA GLY A 225 9.96 -9.07 19.80
C GLY A 225 10.41 -7.65 19.40
N ARG A 226 10.43 -6.69 20.33
CA ARG A 226 10.81 -5.28 20.06
C ARG A 226 12.21 -5.15 19.49
N VAL A 227 13.16 -5.89 20.04
CA VAL A 227 14.56 -5.89 19.57
C VAL A 227 14.63 -6.32 18.11
N LEU A 228 13.89 -7.37 17.71
CA LEU A 228 13.83 -7.82 16.32
C LEU A 228 13.31 -6.72 15.39
N VAL A 229 12.21 -6.04 15.75
CA VAL A 229 11.65 -4.95 14.93
C VAL A 229 12.62 -3.78 14.81
N LEU A 230 13.31 -3.41 15.90
CA LEU A 230 14.34 -2.36 15.87
C LEU A 230 15.52 -2.74 14.98
N LEU A 231 16.01 -3.98 15.06
CA LEU A 231 17.11 -4.47 14.22
C LEU A 231 16.71 -4.50 12.73
N LEU A 232 15.50 -4.96 12.42
CA LEU A 232 14.99 -4.93 11.06
C LEU A 232 14.83 -3.49 10.54
N GLY A 233 14.36 -2.55 11.39
CA GLY A 233 14.28 -1.14 11.06
C GLY A 233 15.64 -0.51 10.80
N LEU A 234 16.65 -0.83 11.60
CA LEU A 234 18.02 -0.37 11.40
C LEU A 234 18.61 -0.93 10.09
N ALA A 235 18.40 -2.21 9.81
CA ALA A 235 18.81 -2.82 8.55
C ALA A 235 18.14 -2.16 7.34
N ALA A 236 16.83 -1.88 7.44
CA ALA A 236 16.10 -1.17 6.39
C ALA A 236 16.65 0.24 6.16
N ALA A 237 16.88 1.00 7.23
CA ALA A 237 17.48 2.32 7.15
C ALA A 237 18.88 2.28 6.50
N THR A 238 19.69 1.31 6.87
CA THR A 238 21.03 1.10 6.27
C THR A 238 20.94 0.83 4.77
N VAL A 239 20.04 -0.05 4.34
CA VAL A 239 19.82 -0.33 2.90
C VAL A 239 19.41 0.94 2.16
N VAL A 240 18.48 1.73 2.72
CA VAL A 240 18.06 3.00 2.10
C VAL A 240 19.23 3.97 1.97
N LEU A 241 20.06 4.12 3.02
CA LEU A 241 21.25 4.96 2.98
C LEU A 241 22.23 4.52 1.90
N VAL A 242 22.53 3.22 1.81
CA VAL A 242 23.42 2.66 0.77
C VAL A 242 22.87 2.93 -0.64
N LEU A 243 21.56 2.77 -0.86
CA LEU A 243 20.92 3.08 -2.14
C LEU A 243 21.04 4.57 -2.50
N LEU A 244 20.85 5.46 -1.52
CA LEU A 244 21.00 6.90 -1.70
C LEU A 244 22.45 7.29 -2.01
N GLU A 245 23.44 6.70 -1.35
CA GLU A 245 24.88 6.92 -1.61
C GLU A 245 25.28 6.45 -2.99
N LYS A 246 24.90 5.23 -3.38
CA LYS A 246 25.16 4.70 -4.75
C LYS A 246 24.56 5.63 -5.81
N ARG A 247 23.39 6.19 -5.56
CA ARG A 247 22.79 7.17 -6.47
C ARG A 247 23.58 8.47 -6.54
N ARG A 248 24.08 8.97 -5.41
CA ARG A 248 24.95 10.18 -5.37
C ARG A 248 26.24 9.94 -6.12
N ALA A 249 26.88 8.78 -5.93
CA ALA A 249 28.10 8.39 -6.65
C ALA A 249 27.90 8.36 -8.17
N ARG A 250 26.86 7.66 -8.66
CA ARG A 250 26.51 7.64 -10.10
C ARG A 250 26.26 9.03 -10.70
N LYS A 251 25.64 9.93 -9.94
CA LYS A 251 25.47 11.33 -10.41
C LYS A 251 26.81 12.07 -10.51
N ARG A 252 27.75 11.82 -9.58
CA ARG A 252 29.08 12.43 -9.62
C ARG A 252 29.90 11.92 -10.79
N GLU A 253 29.79 10.63 -11.11
CA GLU A 253 30.48 10.00 -12.27
C GLU A 253 29.91 10.49 -13.61
N ALA A 254 28.60 10.68 -13.73
CA ALA A 254 27.95 11.16 -14.94
C ALA A 254 28.22 12.66 -15.25
N PHE A 255 28.55 13.47 -14.25
CA PHE A 255 28.77 14.91 -14.42
C PHE A 255 30.01 15.25 -15.27
N PRO A 256 31.18 14.62 -15.10
CA PRO A 256 32.34 14.84 -15.97
C PRO A 256 32.12 14.43 -17.42
N GLU A 257 31.34 13.40 -17.66
CA GLU A 257 31.04 12.89 -18.99
C GLU A 257 30.13 13.84 -19.79
N VAL A 258 29.16 14.44 -19.12
CA VAL A 258 28.30 15.50 -19.71
C VAL A 258 29.13 16.73 -20.09
N GLN A 259 30.07 17.16 -19.23
CA GLN A 259 30.96 18.29 -19.56
C GLN A 259 31.91 17.96 -20.70
N ARG A 260 32.47 16.77 -20.76
CA ARG A 260 33.33 16.33 -21.89
C ARG A 260 32.56 16.26 -23.19
N THR A 261 31.31 15.80 -23.15
CA THR A 261 30.45 15.70 -24.34
C THR A 261 30.01 17.09 -24.82
N ALA A 262 29.71 18.01 -23.90
CA ALA A 262 29.39 19.39 -24.22
C ALA A 262 30.59 20.13 -24.81
N ALA A 263 31.80 19.98 -24.25
CA ALA A 263 33.03 20.53 -24.77
C ALA A 263 33.37 20.02 -26.18
N ARG A 264 33.18 18.71 -26.44
CA ARG A 264 33.38 18.13 -27.78
C ARG A 264 32.37 18.64 -28.82
N ARG A 265 31.14 19.00 -28.42
CA ARG A 265 30.14 19.59 -29.32
C ARG A 265 30.42 21.06 -29.62
N ALA A 266 31.06 21.79 -28.69
CA ALA A 266 31.44 23.19 -28.90
C ALA A 266 32.69 23.37 -29.77
N LEU A 267 33.47 22.31 -29.97
CA LEU A 267 34.68 22.30 -30.81
C LEU A 267 34.43 21.76 -32.24
N ARG A 268 33.18 21.42 -32.56
CA ARG A 268 32.72 21.10 -33.93
C ARG A 268 31.81 22.16 -34.47
#